data_d04bcbcb4d92baa7d4883a6f65f1a02e
#
_entry.id   d04bcbcb4d92baa7d4883a6f65f1a02e
#
_cell.length_a   1.000
_cell.length_b   1.000
_cell.length_c   1.000
_cell.angle_alpha   90.00
_cell.angle_beta   90.00
_cell.angle_gamma   90.00
#
_symmetry.space_group_name_H-M   'P 1'
#
loop_
_entity.id
_entity.type
_entity.pdbx_description
1 polymer ?
#
loop_
_entity_poly.entity_id
_entity_poly.type
_entity_poly.pdbx_seq_one_letter_code
_entity_poly.pdbx_strand_id
1 'polypeptide(L)'
;MSRSYRSGLVILGVLSLLDVAGPLLTDGDNPPMSIALVGSALGLASLVCVALAWRGTTRAVLPLAGLRLLSAVTAVPAFFAPDVPSAIRGLAAVLVLLTVVGVALVVGARERQVVPA
;
A
#
# COMPACT_ATOMS: atom_id res chain seq x y z
N MET A 1 3.11 4.38 20.88
CA MET A 1 3.27 3.89 19.49
C MET A 1 4.75 3.78 19.17
N SER A 2 5.18 2.59 18.74
CA SER A 2 6.59 2.35 18.46
C SER A 2 7.05 3.05 17.19
N ARG A 3 8.36 3.21 17.05
CA ARG A 3 8.98 3.78 15.87
C ARG A 3 8.68 2.95 14.61
N SER A 4 8.80 1.63 14.75
CA SER A 4 8.50 0.71 13.64
C SER A 4 7.05 0.82 13.18
N TYR A 5 6.13 0.91 14.12
CA TYR A 5 4.70 1.07 13.84
C TYR A 5 4.45 2.36 13.06
N ARG A 6 4.99 3.48 13.55
CA ARG A 6 4.85 4.78 12.88
C ARG A 6 5.44 4.75 11.48
N SER A 7 6.66 4.23 11.37
CA SER A 7 7.34 4.16 10.07
C SER A 7 6.53 3.34 9.08
N GLY A 8 6.01 2.20 9.50
CA GLY A 8 5.14 1.37 8.66
C GLY A 8 3.89 2.10 8.23
N LEU A 9 3.21 2.78 9.16
CA LEU A 9 2.01 3.55 8.83
C LEU A 9 2.30 4.70 7.86
N VAL A 10 3.42 5.40 8.03
CA VAL A 10 3.83 6.46 7.12
C VAL A 10 4.08 5.90 5.72
N ILE A 11 4.82 4.79 5.63
CA ILE A 11 5.09 4.14 4.34
C ILE A 11 3.78 3.74 3.66
N LEU A 12 2.90 3.05 4.37
CA LEU A 12 1.64 2.62 3.81
C LEU A 12 0.72 3.79 3.49
N GLY A 13 0.76 4.86 4.29
CA GLY A 13 0.00 6.07 4.03
C GLY A 13 0.44 6.77 2.76
N VAL A 14 1.76 6.90 2.55
CA VAL A 14 2.31 7.49 1.33
C VAL A 14 1.93 6.65 0.11
N LEU A 15 2.07 5.33 0.20
CA LEU A 15 1.67 4.44 -0.88
C LEU A 15 0.19 4.57 -1.20
N SER A 16 -0.64 4.70 -0.16
CA SER A 16 -2.08 4.87 -0.34
C SER A 16 -2.42 6.19 -1.03
N LEU A 17 -1.70 7.27 -0.71
CA LEU A 17 -1.87 8.55 -1.39
C LEU A 17 -1.50 8.45 -2.86
N LEU A 18 -0.41 7.73 -3.18
CA LEU A 18 -0.01 7.50 -4.57
C LEU A 18 -1.08 6.71 -5.31
N ASP A 19 -1.68 5.71 -4.67
CA ASP A 19 -2.76 4.93 -5.28
C ASP A 19 -3.98 5.80 -5.56
N VAL A 20 -4.36 6.67 -4.63
CA VAL A 20 -5.49 7.59 -4.82
C VAL A 20 -5.23 8.54 -6.00
N ALA A 21 -3.99 8.98 -6.15
CA ALA A 21 -3.60 9.86 -7.25
C ALA A 21 -3.44 9.12 -8.58
N GLY A 22 -3.44 7.79 -8.58
CA GLY A 22 -3.20 6.97 -9.77
C GLY A 22 -3.97 7.40 -11.02
N PRO A 23 -5.32 7.60 -10.93
CA PRO A 23 -6.07 8.03 -12.12
C PRO A 23 -5.62 9.36 -12.69
N LEU A 24 -5.03 10.23 -11.87
CA LEU A 24 -4.50 11.51 -12.32
C LEU A 24 -3.11 11.39 -12.93
N LEU A 25 -2.38 10.31 -12.61
CA LEU A 25 -1.00 10.09 -13.04
C LEU A 25 -0.90 9.20 -14.28
N THR A 26 -1.96 8.45 -14.60
CA THR A 26 -1.95 7.57 -15.76
C THR A 26 -2.25 8.36 -17.03
N ASP A 27 -1.67 7.91 -18.15
CA ASP A 27 -2.00 8.42 -19.49
C ASP A 27 -3.23 7.73 -20.11
N GLY A 28 -3.88 6.83 -19.34
CA GLY A 28 -5.01 6.03 -19.77
C GLY A 28 -4.65 4.60 -20.15
N ASP A 29 -3.39 4.36 -20.50
CA ASP A 29 -2.90 3.06 -20.94
C ASP A 29 -1.89 2.43 -19.97
N ASN A 30 -1.09 3.22 -19.26
CA ASN A 30 -0.02 2.75 -18.38
C ASN A 30 -0.02 3.49 -17.04
N PRO A 31 -0.61 2.93 -16.00
CA PRO A 31 -1.42 1.71 -16.00
C PRO A 31 -2.79 1.96 -16.62
N PRO A 32 -3.50 0.90 -17.05
CA PRO A 32 -4.86 1.08 -17.58
C PRO A 32 -5.75 1.81 -16.59
N MET A 33 -6.65 2.64 -17.09
CA MET A 33 -7.52 3.46 -16.22
C MET A 33 -8.34 2.61 -15.26
N SER A 34 -8.81 1.44 -15.69
CA SER A 34 -9.56 0.54 -14.81
C SER A 34 -8.74 0.09 -13.61
N ILE A 35 -7.46 -0.24 -13.83
CA ILE A 35 -6.56 -0.64 -12.75
C ILE A 35 -6.26 0.54 -11.85
N ALA A 36 -6.05 1.72 -12.42
CA ALA A 36 -5.80 2.94 -11.65
C ALA A 36 -7.00 3.30 -10.76
N LEU A 37 -8.22 3.13 -11.27
CA LEU A 37 -9.44 3.38 -10.49
C LEU A 37 -9.61 2.38 -9.35
N VAL A 38 -9.33 1.10 -9.59
CA VAL A 38 -9.35 0.08 -8.55
C VAL A 38 -8.30 0.41 -7.49
N GLY A 39 -7.09 0.76 -7.92
CA GLY A 39 -6.02 1.16 -7.01
C GLY A 39 -6.40 2.38 -6.19
N SER A 40 -7.06 3.36 -6.80
CA SER A 40 -7.53 4.56 -6.09
C SER A 40 -8.55 4.19 -5.01
N ALA A 41 -9.50 3.31 -5.29
CA ALA A 41 -10.47 2.86 -4.30
C ALA A 41 -9.79 2.11 -3.15
N LEU A 42 -8.86 1.21 -3.47
CA LEU A 42 -8.09 0.49 -2.45
C LEU A 42 -7.23 1.45 -1.63
N GLY A 43 -6.63 2.44 -2.27
CA GLY A 43 -5.82 3.45 -1.62
C GLY A 43 -6.65 4.30 -0.65
N LEU A 44 -7.85 4.70 -1.04
CA LEU A 44 -8.73 5.47 -0.18
C LEU A 44 -9.15 4.66 1.05
N ALA A 45 -9.53 3.40 0.86
CA ALA A 45 -9.85 2.51 1.98
C ALA A 45 -8.64 2.33 2.89
N SER A 46 -7.44 2.18 2.31
CA SER A 46 -6.19 2.06 3.07
C SER A 46 -5.90 3.31 3.88
N LEU A 47 -6.14 4.51 3.32
CA LEU A 47 -5.94 5.77 4.03
C LEU A 47 -6.85 5.85 5.27
N VAL A 48 -8.09 5.43 5.13
CA VAL A 48 -9.01 5.38 6.28
C VAL A 48 -8.44 4.45 7.36
N CYS A 49 -7.96 3.28 6.97
CA CYS A 49 -7.36 2.34 7.91
C CYS A 49 -6.09 2.91 8.57
N VAL A 50 -5.24 3.60 7.80
CA VAL A 50 -4.04 4.25 8.33
C VAL A 50 -4.43 5.31 9.38
N ALA A 51 -5.43 6.13 9.08
CA ALA A 51 -5.90 7.15 10.01
C ALA A 51 -6.43 6.53 11.31
N LEU A 52 -7.22 5.46 11.20
CA LEU A 52 -7.73 4.74 12.36
C LEU A 52 -6.61 4.12 13.19
N ALA A 53 -5.66 3.48 12.53
CA ALA A 53 -4.51 2.87 13.21
C ALA A 53 -3.65 3.94 13.89
N TRP A 54 -3.47 5.09 13.24
CA TRP A 54 -2.71 6.21 13.82
C TRP A 54 -3.38 6.74 15.09
N ARG A 55 -4.70 6.72 15.12
CA ARG A 55 -5.48 7.15 16.30
C ARG A 55 -5.55 6.10 17.40
N GLY A 56 -4.93 4.94 17.20
CA GLY A 56 -4.88 3.90 18.22
C GLY A 56 -5.81 2.71 17.97
N THR A 57 -6.57 2.72 16.87
CA THR A 57 -7.45 1.60 16.52
C THR A 57 -6.64 0.50 15.86
N THR A 58 -6.02 -0.36 16.66
CA THR A 58 -5.14 -1.41 16.17
C THR A 58 -5.86 -2.46 15.31
N ARG A 59 -7.18 -2.56 15.47
CA ARG A 59 -8.00 -3.46 14.63
C ARG A 59 -7.93 -3.10 13.14
N ALA A 60 -7.65 -1.84 12.83
CA ALA A 60 -7.54 -1.39 11.44
C ALA A 60 -6.28 -1.93 10.75
N VAL A 61 -5.29 -2.41 11.49
CA VAL A 61 -4.02 -2.89 10.94
C VAL A 61 -4.22 -4.10 10.03
N LEU A 62 -5.05 -5.06 10.43
CA LEU A 62 -5.27 -6.26 9.61
C LEU A 62 -5.99 -5.96 8.29
N PRO A 63 -7.11 -5.19 8.28
CA PRO A 63 -7.69 -4.76 7.01
C PRO A 63 -6.73 -3.93 6.17
N LEU A 64 -5.94 -3.05 6.79
CA LEU A 64 -4.94 -2.26 6.10
C LEU A 64 -3.91 -3.16 5.41
N ALA A 65 -3.37 -4.14 6.12
CA ALA A 65 -2.41 -5.08 5.56
C ALA A 65 -3.02 -5.83 4.37
N GLY A 66 -4.25 -6.32 4.51
CA GLY A 66 -4.95 -7.00 3.43
C GLY A 66 -5.16 -6.12 2.21
N LEU A 67 -5.61 -4.89 2.42
CA LEU A 67 -5.81 -3.92 1.33
C LEU A 67 -4.50 -3.60 0.62
N ARG A 68 -3.42 -3.41 1.36
CA ARG A 68 -2.12 -3.09 0.77
C ARG A 68 -1.54 -4.26 -0.01
N LEU A 69 -1.68 -5.48 0.53
CA LEU A 69 -1.22 -6.68 -0.18
C LEU A 69 -2.05 -6.92 -1.44
N LEU A 70 -3.35 -6.72 -1.37
CA LEU A 70 -4.22 -6.80 -2.55
C LEU A 70 -3.81 -5.77 -3.60
N SER A 71 -3.54 -4.55 -3.17
CA SER A 71 -3.06 -3.49 -4.06
C SER A 71 -1.73 -3.87 -4.71
N ALA A 72 -0.81 -4.46 -3.95
CA ALA A 72 0.47 -4.92 -4.49
C ALA A 72 0.28 -6.01 -5.55
N VAL A 73 -0.67 -6.91 -5.34
CA VAL A 73 -1.00 -7.97 -6.33
C VAL A 73 -1.47 -7.34 -7.64
N THR A 74 -2.17 -6.22 -7.61
CA THR A 74 -2.61 -5.55 -8.84
C THR A 74 -1.45 -4.99 -9.66
N ALA A 75 -0.27 -4.84 -9.06
CA ALA A 75 0.93 -4.40 -9.76
C ALA A 75 1.65 -5.54 -10.49
N VAL A 76 1.34 -6.81 -10.17
CA VAL A 76 2.02 -7.97 -10.75
C VAL A 76 1.91 -8.01 -12.27
N PRO A 77 0.74 -7.72 -12.89
CA PRO A 77 0.65 -7.73 -14.36
C PRO A 77 1.65 -6.81 -15.05
N ALA A 78 2.10 -5.74 -14.38
CA ALA A 78 3.09 -4.82 -14.97
C ALA A 78 4.43 -5.50 -15.27
N PHE A 79 4.76 -6.60 -14.57
CA PHE A 79 6.00 -7.34 -14.80
C PHE A 79 5.93 -8.26 -16.02
N PHE A 80 4.73 -8.61 -16.45
CA PHE A 80 4.51 -9.57 -17.52
C PHE A 80 3.97 -8.95 -18.79
N ALA A 81 3.46 -7.72 -18.73
CA ALA A 81 2.94 -7.03 -19.89
C ALA A 81 4.11 -6.59 -20.81
N PRO A 82 4.10 -6.98 -22.11
CA PRO A 82 5.24 -6.69 -22.99
C PRO A 82 5.41 -5.22 -23.32
N ASP A 83 4.35 -4.44 -23.24
CA ASP A 83 4.33 -3.03 -23.63
C ASP A 83 4.62 -2.08 -22.49
N VAL A 84 4.90 -2.60 -21.28
CA VAL A 84 5.16 -1.76 -20.11
C VAL A 84 6.60 -1.28 -20.14
N PRO A 85 6.85 0.05 -20.09
CA PRO A 85 8.21 0.59 -20.02
C PRO A 85 8.97 0.07 -18.79
N SER A 86 10.28 -0.10 -18.94
CA SER A 86 11.13 -0.59 -17.84
C SER A 86 11.09 0.32 -16.60
N ALA A 87 10.95 1.63 -16.80
CA ALA A 87 10.81 2.59 -15.71
C ALA A 87 9.58 2.29 -14.86
N ILE A 88 8.45 1.93 -15.48
CA ILE A 88 7.22 1.60 -14.78
C ILE A 88 7.36 0.26 -14.04
N ARG A 89 8.05 -0.71 -14.65
CA ARG A 89 8.36 -1.98 -13.99
C ARG A 89 9.21 -1.76 -12.74
N GLY A 90 10.23 -0.91 -12.86
CA GLY A 90 11.08 -0.56 -11.72
C GLY A 90 10.29 0.12 -10.61
N LEU A 91 9.41 1.06 -10.97
CA LEU A 91 8.54 1.73 -10.01
C LEU A 91 7.62 0.72 -9.32
N ALA A 92 7.01 -0.19 -10.08
CA ALA A 92 6.14 -1.22 -9.51
C ALA A 92 6.90 -2.10 -8.53
N ALA A 93 8.14 -2.50 -8.86
CA ALA A 93 8.98 -3.29 -7.97
C ALA A 93 9.26 -2.55 -6.65
N VAL A 94 9.60 -1.26 -6.73
CA VAL A 94 9.84 -0.44 -5.54
C VAL A 94 8.57 -0.35 -4.69
N LEU A 95 7.43 -0.11 -5.32
CA LEU A 95 6.16 0.00 -4.60
C LEU A 95 5.77 -1.32 -3.91
N VAL A 96 6.00 -2.45 -4.56
CA VAL A 96 5.75 -3.76 -3.97
C VAL A 96 6.66 -4.00 -2.76
N LEU A 97 7.96 -3.69 -2.91
CA LEU A 97 8.92 -3.83 -1.81
C LEU A 97 8.55 -2.94 -0.63
N LEU A 98 8.19 -1.68 -0.88
CA LEU A 98 7.76 -0.76 0.17
C LEU A 98 6.49 -1.25 0.86
N THR A 99 5.57 -1.83 0.09
CA THR A 99 4.34 -2.41 0.65
C THR A 99 4.68 -3.54 1.62
N VAL A 100 5.55 -4.47 1.20
CA VAL A 100 5.96 -5.59 2.05
C VAL A 100 6.65 -5.09 3.31
N VAL A 101 7.58 -4.15 3.18
CA VAL A 101 8.29 -3.57 4.32
C VAL A 101 7.31 -2.87 5.26
N GLY A 102 6.42 -2.03 4.73
CA GLY A 102 5.45 -1.30 5.53
C GLY A 102 4.50 -2.23 6.29
N VAL A 103 3.98 -3.24 5.60
CA VAL A 103 3.10 -4.25 6.21
C VAL A 103 3.85 -5.01 7.31
N ALA A 104 5.07 -5.45 7.04
CA ALA A 104 5.88 -6.17 8.01
C ALA A 104 6.13 -5.34 9.27
N LEU A 105 6.47 -4.05 9.09
CA LEU A 105 6.72 -3.15 10.21
C LEU A 105 5.47 -2.96 11.06
N VAL A 106 4.32 -2.74 10.43
CA VAL A 106 3.07 -2.48 11.14
C VAL A 106 2.57 -3.73 11.84
N VAL A 107 2.51 -4.85 11.14
CA VAL A 107 2.02 -6.12 11.69
C VAL A 107 2.96 -6.63 12.79
N GLY A 108 4.26 -6.61 12.54
CA GLY A 108 5.25 -7.05 13.52
C GLY A 108 5.22 -6.19 14.79
N ALA A 109 5.12 -4.88 14.64
CA ALA A 109 5.04 -3.97 15.79
C ALA A 109 3.72 -4.13 16.55
N ARG A 110 2.61 -4.37 15.84
CA ARG A 110 1.32 -4.64 16.45
C ARG A 110 1.38 -5.90 17.31
N GLU A 111 1.97 -6.96 16.79
CA GLU A 111 2.12 -8.21 17.54
C GLU A 111 2.93 -8.01 18.81
N ARG A 112 4.02 -7.24 18.72
CA ARG A 112 4.83 -6.92 19.90
C ARG A 112 4.08 -6.10 20.93
N GLN A 113 3.19 -5.21 20.49
CA GLN A 113 2.37 -4.40 21.40
C GLN A 113 1.28 -5.22 22.10
N VAL A 114 0.80 -6.28 21.46
CA VAL A 114 -0.28 -7.12 22.00
C VAL A 114 0.26 -8.14 23.01
N VAL A 115 1.50 -8.57 22.85
CA VAL A 115 2.11 -9.55 23.76
C VAL A 115 2.26 -8.94 25.15
N PRO A 116 1.72 -9.58 26.21
CA PRO A 116 1.89 -9.09 27.57
C PRO A 116 3.36 -9.06 27.98
N ALA A 117 3.69 -8.03 28.72
CA ALA A 117 5.06 -7.90 29.21
C ALA A 117 5.39 -8.99 30.25
#